data_1179e3245218efc653872d036ff70f69
#
_entry.id   1179e3245218efc653872d036ff70f69
#
_cell.length_a   1.000
_cell.length_b   1.000
_cell.length_c   1.000
_cell.angle_alpha   90.00
_cell.angle_beta   90.00
_cell.angle_gamma   90.00
#
_symmetry.space_group_name_H-M   'P 1'
#
loop_
_entity.id
_entity.type
_entity.pdbx_description
1 polymer ?
#
loop_
_entity_poly.entity_id
_entity_poly.type
_entity_poly.pdbx_seq_one_letter_code
_entity_poly.pdbx_strand_id
1 'polypeptide(L)'
;MPNYDLLIRNGRVIDAESGVDRVSDVAITNGKIDQIKPEIDPATANDSLNVEGQWVIPGMIDTHVHVANAADFGRVRGLGLQMVAAAGATTVIDLGGSMEAMTTGIAARGSGVNVGGLGYLKPGETVPEGRLSPDVITEIVGSALEAGSLGIKLWGGYYPFTPDETSRFISTANNLGGYVAYHVGTTETGSRLDGLREVPVLLGNTGRVHIAHINAYCRGSILPVEDEIQEALQIISELRDQVVSEVHLARPNFTLGKCDEEGNVLADVVSNCLKLRDYE
;
A
#
# COMPACT_ATOMS: atom_id res chain seq x y z
N MET A 1 24.44 12.59 -34.59
CA MET A 1 23.07 12.64 -33.98
C MET A 1 23.21 12.40 -32.49
N PRO A 2 22.39 13.03 -31.65
CA PRO A 2 22.44 12.75 -30.22
C PRO A 2 22.19 11.27 -29.93
N ASN A 3 22.90 10.74 -28.93
CA ASN A 3 22.79 9.34 -28.54
C ASN A 3 21.73 9.15 -27.42
N TYR A 4 21.41 10.24 -26.69
CA TYR A 4 20.53 10.22 -25.52
C TYR A 4 19.35 11.17 -25.72
N ASP A 5 18.20 10.80 -25.12
CA ASP A 5 17.02 11.66 -25.12
C ASP A 5 17.17 12.78 -24.09
N LEU A 6 17.66 12.45 -22.90
CA LEU A 6 17.84 13.36 -21.79
C LEU A 6 19.15 13.03 -21.04
N LEU A 7 19.86 14.09 -20.63
CA LEU A 7 21.03 13.99 -19.76
C LEU A 7 20.79 14.82 -18.48
N ILE A 8 20.75 14.16 -17.33
CA ILE A 8 20.72 14.80 -16.00
C ILE A 8 22.17 14.93 -15.55
N ARG A 9 22.62 16.16 -15.26
CA ARG A 9 24.04 16.47 -15.05
C ARG A 9 24.32 17.01 -13.66
N ASN A 10 25.52 16.70 -13.17
CA ASN A 10 26.13 17.27 -11.96
C ASN A 10 25.36 16.97 -10.67
N GLY A 11 24.44 16.03 -10.67
CA GLY A 11 23.68 15.64 -9.47
C GLY A 11 24.42 14.63 -8.62
N ARG A 12 24.23 14.67 -7.29
CA ARG A 12 24.64 13.57 -6.44
C ARG A 12 23.68 12.40 -6.63
N VAL A 13 24.11 11.42 -7.41
CA VAL A 13 23.34 10.19 -7.64
C VAL A 13 23.48 9.29 -6.42
N ILE A 14 22.33 8.91 -5.83
CA ILE A 14 22.26 8.01 -4.67
C ILE A 14 21.33 6.85 -5.04
N ASP A 15 21.89 5.67 -5.16
CA ASP A 15 21.16 4.44 -5.44
C ASP A 15 21.71 3.29 -4.59
N ALA A 16 20.87 2.83 -3.65
CA ALA A 16 21.27 1.82 -2.69
C ALA A 16 21.49 0.44 -3.33
N GLU A 17 20.76 0.11 -4.41
CA GLU A 17 20.86 -1.18 -5.07
C GLU A 17 22.19 -1.33 -5.80
N SER A 18 22.59 -0.31 -6.56
CA SER A 18 23.87 -0.31 -7.28
C SER A 18 25.06 0.14 -6.43
N GLY A 19 24.81 0.62 -5.20
CA GLY A 19 25.83 1.16 -4.28
C GLY A 19 26.45 2.48 -4.76
N VAL A 20 25.77 3.22 -5.65
CA VAL A 20 26.21 4.52 -6.12
C VAL A 20 25.84 5.60 -5.12
N ASP A 21 26.82 6.37 -4.67
CA ASP A 21 26.65 7.62 -3.91
C ASP A 21 27.78 8.58 -4.29
N ARG A 22 27.59 9.32 -5.40
CA ARG A 22 28.58 10.28 -5.90
C ARG A 22 27.95 11.26 -6.88
N VAL A 23 28.64 12.38 -7.12
CA VAL A 23 28.30 13.29 -8.22
C VAL A 23 28.52 12.57 -9.54
N SER A 24 27.50 12.53 -10.38
CA SER A 24 27.52 11.85 -11.68
C SER A 24 26.46 12.43 -12.61
N ASP A 25 26.64 12.14 -13.89
CA ASP A 25 25.63 12.38 -14.92
C ASP A 25 24.83 11.09 -15.18
N VAL A 26 23.54 11.23 -15.46
CA VAL A 26 22.63 10.14 -15.80
C VAL A 26 22.10 10.35 -17.20
N ALA A 27 22.43 9.45 -18.12
CA ALA A 27 21.93 9.47 -19.49
C ALA A 27 20.71 8.56 -19.64
N ILE A 28 19.69 9.07 -20.34
CA ILE A 28 18.40 8.40 -20.53
C ILE A 28 18.14 8.26 -22.02
N THR A 29 17.77 7.04 -22.45
CA THR A 29 17.38 6.71 -23.83
C THR A 29 16.13 5.84 -23.82
N ASN A 30 15.13 6.21 -24.62
CA ASN A 30 13.85 5.49 -24.69
C ASN A 30 13.19 5.25 -23.31
N GLY A 31 13.26 6.26 -22.42
CA GLY A 31 12.67 6.21 -21.09
C GLY A 31 13.41 5.30 -20.09
N LYS A 32 14.63 4.86 -20.41
CA LYS A 32 15.46 4.02 -19.54
C LYS A 32 16.80 4.67 -19.26
N ILE A 33 17.33 4.45 -18.06
CA ILE A 33 18.71 4.82 -17.74
C ILE A 33 19.63 3.96 -18.59
N ASP A 34 20.42 4.61 -19.44
CA ASP A 34 21.41 3.97 -20.31
C ASP A 34 22.76 3.84 -19.61
N GLN A 35 23.21 4.93 -18.96
CA GLN A 35 24.44 4.90 -18.19
C GLN A 35 24.49 5.99 -17.10
N ILE A 36 25.32 5.74 -16.09
CA ILE A 36 25.66 6.68 -15.01
C ILE A 36 27.19 6.82 -15.02
N LYS A 37 27.70 8.03 -15.30
CA LYS A 37 29.14 8.33 -15.34
C LYS A 37 29.46 9.67 -14.68
N PRO A 38 30.71 9.87 -14.23
CA PRO A 38 31.09 11.14 -13.61
C PRO A 38 30.86 12.36 -14.50
N GLU A 39 31.06 12.19 -15.83
CA GLU A 39 30.88 13.25 -16.82
C GLU A 39 30.46 12.65 -18.17
N ILE A 40 29.46 13.25 -18.79
CA ILE A 40 28.97 12.91 -20.13
C ILE A 40 28.87 14.21 -20.93
N ASP A 41 29.38 14.20 -22.15
CA ASP A 41 29.31 15.38 -23.03
C ASP A 41 27.83 15.75 -23.31
N PRO A 42 27.38 16.96 -22.93
CA PRO A 42 25.99 17.36 -23.14
C PRO A 42 25.61 17.45 -24.62
N ALA A 43 26.57 17.60 -25.54
CA ALA A 43 26.29 17.58 -26.97
C ALA A 43 25.79 16.21 -27.48
N THR A 44 25.91 15.16 -26.65
CA THR A 44 25.45 13.79 -26.98
C THR A 44 24.00 13.55 -26.62
N ALA A 45 23.27 14.50 -26.02
CA ALA A 45 21.86 14.39 -25.66
C ALA A 45 21.01 15.42 -26.41
N ASN A 46 19.72 15.06 -26.64
CA ASN A 46 18.74 15.99 -27.20
C ASN A 46 18.46 17.13 -26.23
N ASP A 47 18.25 16.78 -24.95
CA ASP A 47 18.02 17.72 -23.85
C ASP A 47 18.97 17.46 -22.69
N SER A 48 19.30 18.50 -21.92
CA SER A 48 20.10 18.35 -20.71
C SER A 48 19.58 19.22 -19.57
N LEU A 49 19.58 18.66 -18.36
CA LEU A 49 19.19 19.32 -17.11
C LEU A 49 20.37 19.37 -16.16
N ASN A 50 20.84 20.56 -15.80
CA ASN A 50 21.85 20.73 -14.76
C ASN A 50 21.20 20.74 -13.38
N VAL A 51 21.55 19.77 -12.54
CA VAL A 51 21.02 19.59 -11.18
C VAL A 51 22.14 19.66 -10.13
N GLU A 52 23.13 20.53 -10.38
CA GLU A 52 24.24 20.75 -9.45
C GLU A 52 23.72 21.10 -8.04
N GLY A 53 24.27 20.43 -7.01
CA GLY A 53 23.87 20.58 -5.63
C GLY A 53 22.59 19.86 -5.24
N GLN A 54 21.93 19.16 -6.17
CA GLN A 54 20.72 18.37 -5.91
C GLN A 54 21.03 16.86 -5.84
N TRP A 55 20.15 16.12 -5.23
CA TRP A 55 20.19 14.66 -5.22
C TRP A 55 19.38 14.11 -6.39
N VAL A 56 19.92 13.11 -7.03
CA VAL A 56 19.25 12.28 -8.03
C VAL A 56 19.07 10.90 -7.41
N ILE A 57 17.86 10.56 -7.11
CA ILE A 57 17.50 9.32 -6.41
C ILE A 57 16.50 8.52 -7.24
N PRO A 58 16.37 7.19 -7.03
CA PRO A 58 15.24 6.44 -7.58
C PRO A 58 13.91 7.09 -7.23
N GLY A 59 12.94 7.00 -8.13
CA GLY A 59 11.61 7.54 -7.89
C GLY A 59 10.97 6.93 -6.64
N MET A 60 10.35 7.76 -5.80
CA MET A 60 9.68 7.32 -4.59
C MET A 60 8.44 6.48 -4.94
N ILE A 61 8.33 5.31 -4.32
CA ILE A 61 7.18 4.42 -4.43
C ILE A 61 6.40 4.50 -3.13
N ASP A 62 5.17 5.06 -3.20
CA ASP A 62 4.24 5.02 -2.08
C ASP A 62 3.36 3.77 -2.21
N THR A 63 3.56 2.83 -1.31
CA THR A 63 2.92 1.51 -1.35
C THR A 63 1.55 1.48 -0.68
N HIS A 64 1.07 2.61 -0.14
CA HIS A 64 -0.21 2.67 0.54
C HIS A 64 -0.92 4.01 0.35
N VAL A 65 -1.71 4.12 -0.70
CA VAL A 65 -2.56 5.29 -0.94
C VAL A 65 -4.02 4.89 -1.18
N HIS A 66 -4.92 5.88 -1.09
CA HIS A 66 -6.33 5.78 -1.46
C HIS A 66 -6.72 7.00 -2.30
N VAL A 67 -6.15 7.14 -3.49
CA VAL A 67 -6.21 8.36 -4.30
C VAL A 67 -6.64 8.13 -5.75
N ALA A 68 -6.50 6.91 -6.24
CA ALA A 68 -6.81 6.55 -7.62
C ALA A 68 -8.25 6.06 -7.79
N ASN A 69 -8.85 5.53 -6.73
CA ASN A 69 -10.23 5.05 -6.75
C ASN A 69 -11.22 6.19 -6.55
N ALA A 70 -11.86 6.59 -7.63
CA ALA A 70 -12.87 7.64 -7.61
C ALA A 70 -14.25 7.18 -7.11
N ALA A 71 -14.50 5.87 -7.01
CA ALA A 71 -15.83 5.33 -6.74
C ALA A 71 -16.25 5.47 -5.26
N ASP A 72 -15.34 5.24 -4.32
CA ASP A 72 -15.68 5.27 -2.88
C ASP A 72 -15.82 6.68 -2.32
N PHE A 73 -15.17 7.66 -2.93
CA PHE A 73 -15.23 9.07 -2.50
C PHE A 73 -15.98 9.98 -3.46
N GLY A 74 -16.66 9.42 -4.45
CA GLY A 74 -17.65 10.06 -5.32
C GLY A 74 -17.23 11.32 -6.09
N ARG A 75 -16.03 11.89 -5.84
CA ARG A 75 -15.66 13.22 -6.34
C ARG A 75 -14.16 13.48 -6.49
N VAL A 76 -13.28 12.50 -6.33
CA VAL A 76 -11.84 12.77 -6.46
C VAL A 76 -11.48 12.96 -7.93
N ARG A 77 -11.42 14.22 -8.34
CA ARG A 77 -11.13 14.67 -9.70
C ARG A 77 -9.63 14.59 -10.05
N GLY A 78 -8.95 13.53 -9.67
CA GLY A 78 -7.51 13.39 -9.90
C GLY A 78 -6.63 14.23 -8.94
N LEU A 79 -7.21 14.93 -7.97
CA LEU A 79 -6.47 15.76 -7.02
C LEU A 79 -5.50 14.93 -6.18
N GLY A 80 -5.92 13.73 -5.75
CA GLY A 80 -5.07 12.84 -4.97
C GLY A 80 -3.79 12.45 -5.71
N LEU A 81 -3.90 12.09 -7.00
CA LEU A 81 -2.74 11.79 -7.83
C LEU A 81 -1.81 13.00 -8.03
N GLN A 82 -2.39 14.21 -8.19
CA GLN A 82 -1.60 15.44 -8.26
C GLN A 82 -0.88 15.72 -6.93
N MET A 83 -1.52 15.48 -5.79
CA MET A 83 -0.92 15.67 -4.48
C MET A 83 0.26 14.72 -4.24
N VAL A 84 0.12 13.43 -4.56
CA VAL A 84 1.22 12.46 -4.39
C VAL A 84 2.37 12.75 -5.37
N ALA A 85 2.07 13.18 -6.60
CA ALA A 85 3.09 13.64 -7.54
C ALA A 85 3.83 14.88 -7.02
N ALA A 86 3.11 15.86 -6.46
CA ALA A 86 3.69 17.05 -5.85
C ALA A 86 4.52 16.75 -4.61
N ALA A 87 4.20 15.66 -3.89
CA ALA A 87 5.00 15.15 -2.77
C ALA A 87 6.26 14.39 -3.21
N GLY A 88 6.45 14.15 -4.52
CA GLY A 88 7.63 13.51 -5.08
C GLY A 88 7.47 12.00 -5.34
N ALA A 89 6.28 11.44 -5.14
CA ALA A 89 6.03 10.05 -5.53
C ALA A 89 5.99 9.93 -7.07
N THR A 90 6.66 8.93 -7.61
CA THR A 90 6.65 8.59 -9.02
C THR A 90 5.82 7.35 -9.32
N THR A 91 5.57 6.56 -8.29
CA THR A 91 4.74 5.35 -8.33
C THR A 91 3.91 5.28 -7.06
N VAL A 92 2.65 4.89 -7.20
CA VAL A 92 1.75 4.66 -6.06
C VAL A 92 1.04 3.32 -6.20
N ILE A 93 0.74 2.68 -5.07
CA ILE A 93 -0.12 1.50 -5.01
C ILE A 93 -1.38 1.88 -4.23
N ASP A 94 -2.51 1.91 -4.93
CA ASP A 94 -3.81 2.17 -4.32
C ASP A 94 -4.34 0.89 -3.67
N LEU A 95 -4.59 0.95 -2.38
CA LEU A 95 -5.00 -0.20 -1.59
C LEU A 95 -6.52 -0.33 -1.43
N GLY A 96 -7.29 0.34 -2.23
CA GLY A 96 -8.72 0.21 -2.08
C GLY A 96 -9.51 0.64 -3.29
N GLY A 97 -10.27 -0.28 -3.85
CA GLY A 97 -11.25 0.03 -4.83
C GLY A 97 -11.31 -0.90 -6.04
N SER A 98 -12.24 -0.60 -6.93
CA SER A 98 -12.43 -1.34 -8.16
C SER A 98 -11.32 -1.03 -9.17
N MET A 99 -10.65 -2.05 -9.69
CA MET A 99 -9.66 -1.91 -10.77
C MET A 99 -10.29 -1.26 -12.00
N GLU A 100 -11.54 -1.57 -12.30
CA GLU A 100 -12.28 -0.97 -13.40
C GLU A 100 -12.48 0.54 -13.21
N ALA A 101 -12.90 0.98 -12.02
CA ALA A 101 -13.07 2.39 -11.71
C ALA A 101 -11.74 3.16 -11.77
N MET A 102 -10.66 2.56 -11.28
CA MET A 102 -9.32 3.14 -11.30
C MET A 102 -8.82 3.29 -12.75
N THR A 103 -8.86 2.25 -13.54
CA THR A 103 -8.40 2.26 -14.94
C THR A 103 -9.23 3.22 -15.80
N THR A 104 -10.55 3.23 -15.62
CA THR A 104 -11.45 4.19 -16.28
C THR A 104 -11.12 5.64 -15.91
N GLY A 105 -10.88 5.89 -14.62
CA GLY A 105 -10.50 7.22 -14.14
C GLY A 105 -9.16 7.70 -14.69
N ILE A 106 -8.16 6.82 -14.73
CA ILE A 106 -6.83 7.12 -15.29
C ILE A 106 -6.90 7.32 -16.81
N ALA A 107 -7.65 6.49 -17.53
CA ALA A 107 -7.83 6.64 -18.98
C ALA A 107 -8.48 7.97 -19.34
N ALA A 108 -9.42 8.45 -18.51
CA ALA A 108 -10.11 9.71 -18.76
C ALA A 108 -9.30 10.96 -18.42
N ARG A 109 -8.33 10.89 -17.51
CA ARG A 109 -7.69 12.09 -16.92
C ARG A 109 -6.17 12.05 -16.87
N GLY A 110 -5.56 10.89 -17.12
CA GLY A 110 -4.16 10.62 -16.82
C GLY A 110 -3.91 10.46 -15.32
N SER A 111 -2.70 10.06 -14.98
CA SER A 111 -2.27 9.86 -13.59
C SER A 111 -1.14 10.80 -13.17
N GLY A 112 -0.24 11.16 -14.09
CA GLY A 112 0.99 11.89 -13.81
C GLY A 112 2.06 11.07 -13.07
N VAL A 113 1.70 9.89 -12.56
CA VAL A 113 2.55 8.92 -11.85
C VAL A 113 2.19 7.51 -12.32
N ASN A 114 3.05 6.55 -12.06
CA ASN A 114 2.69 5.14 -12.23
C ASN A 114 1.70 4.74 -11.13
N VAL A 115 0.65 4.01 -11.50
CA VAL A 115 -0.39 3.57 -10.56
C VAL A 115 -0.56 2.06 -10.66
N GLY A 116 -0.40 1.39 -9.54
CA GLY A 116 -0.84 0.02 -9.32
C GLY A 116 -2.04 0.01 -8.37
N GLY A 117 -2.80 -1.07 -8.35
CA GLY A 117 -3.92 -1.21 -7.42
C GLY A 117 -4.05 -2.62 -6.89
N LEU A 118 -4.72 -2.75 -5.74
CA LEU A 118 -5.09 -4.01 -5.14
C LEU A 118 -6.61 -4.17 -5.18
N GLY A 119 -7.06 -5.37 -5.56
CA GLY A 119 -8.45 -5.75 -5.43
C GLY A 119 -8.86 -5.79 -3.94
N TYR A 120 -9.84 -5.00 -3.54
CA TYR A 120 -10.30 -5.02 -2.16
C TYR A 120 -11.37 -6.10 -1.96
N LEU A 121 -11.34 -6.70 -0.77
CA LEU A 121 -12.24 -7.78 -0.41
C LEU A 121 -13.29 -7.25 0.59
N LYS A 122 -14.54 -7.16 0.13
CA LYS A 122 -15.67 -6.67 0.95
C LYS A 122 -16.85 -7.62 0.83
N PRO A 123 -17.26 -8.28 1.93
CA PRO A 123 -18.44 -9.13 1.94
C PRO A 123 -19.69 -8.39 1.45
N GLY A 124 -20.49 -9.06 0.64
CA GLY A 124 -21.71 -8.49 0.03
C GLY A 124 -21.46 -7.56 -1.16
N GLU A 125 -20.22 -7.28 -1.53
CA GLU A 125 -19.89 -6.43 -2.67
C GLU A 125 -18.91 -7.13 -3.64
N THR A 126 -17.67 -7.36 -3.22
CA THR A 126 -16.66 -8.06 -4.03
C THR A 126 -16.46 -9.51 -3.62
N VAL A 127 -17.02 -9.89 -2.50
CA VAL A 127 -16.97 -11.25 -1.94
C VAL A 127 -18.37 -11.66 -1.52
N PRO A 128 -18.83 -12.90 -1.82
CA PRO A 128 -20.10 -13.40 -1.33
C PRO A 128 -20.20 -13.32 0.21
N GLU A 129 -21.42 -13.09 0.70
CA GLU A 129 -21.68 -13.19 2.13
C GLU A 129 -21.64 -14.65 2.61
N GLY A 130 -21.29 -14.86 3.88
CA GLY A 130 -21.25 -16.15 4.52
C GLY A 130 -19.90 -16.84 4.41
N ARG A 131 -19.87 -18.13 4.77
CA ARG A 131 -18.64 -18.91 4.79
C ARG A 131 -18.16 -19.23 3.38
N LEU A 132 -16.87 -18.95 3.11
CA LEU A 132 -16.26 -19.16 1.82
C LEU A 132 -15.58 -20.53 1.72
N SER A 133 -15.82 -21.22 0.60
CA SER A 133 -15.05 -22.42 0.28
C SER A 133 -13.67 -22.05 -0.30
N PRO A 134 -12.68 -22.97 -0.24
CA PRO A 134 -11.37 -22.73 -0.85
C PRO A 134 -11.43 -22.40 -2.36
N ASP A 135 -12.35 -23.02 -3.07
CA ASP A 135 -12.51 -22.78 -4.52
C ASP A 135 -13.02 -21.37 -4.81
N VAL A 136 -13.99 -20.90 -4.03
CA VAL A 136 -14.51 -19.51 -4.11
C VAL A 136 -13.40 -18.50 -3.80
N ILE A 137 -12.57 -18.74 -2.78
CA ILE A 137 -11.42 -17.88 -2.47
C ILE A 137 -10.43 -17.85 -3.64
N THR A 138 -10.15 -18.99 -4.25
CA THR A 138 -9.26 -19.06 -5.41
C THR A 138 -9.82 -18.30 -6.62
N GLU A 139 -11.11 -18.42 -6.88
CA GLU A 139 -11.80 -17.68 -7.94
C GLU A 139 -11.76 -16.17 -7.72
N ILE A 140 -12.03 -15.70 -6.49
CA ILE A 140 -12.00 -14.27 -6.14
C ILE A 140 -10.59 -13.69 -6.37
N VAL A 141 -9.56 -14.36 -5.86
CA VAL A 141 -8.18 -13.91 -6.01
C VAL A 141 -7.74 -13.93 -7.48
N GLY A 142 -8.06 -15.02 -8.19
CA GLY A 142 -7.77 -15.15 -9.62
C GLY A 142 -8.41 -14.04 -10.44
N SER A 143 -9.70 -13.78 -10.23
CA SER A 143 -10.43 -12.71 -10.91
C SER A 143 -9.85 -11.32 -10.62
N ALA A 144 -9.39 -11.06 -9.40
CA ALA A 144 -8.72 -9.80 -9.08
C ALA A 144 -7.42 -9.62 -9.87
N LEU A 145 -6.60 -10.67 -9.96
CA LEU A 145 -5.36 -10.64 -10.73
C LEU A 145 -5.62 -10.52 -12.25
N GLU A 146 -6.61 -11.23 -12.79
CA GLU A 146 -7.03 -11.13 -14.19
C GLU A 146 -7.54 -9.74 -14.55
N ALA A 147 -8.18 -9.04 -13.60
CA ALA A 147 -8.59 -7.65 -13.78
C ALA A 147 -7.41 -6.66 -13.77
N GLY A 148 -6.16 -7.13 -13.64
CA GLY A 148 -4.95 -6.32 -13.64
C GLY A 148 -4.52 -5.81 -12.26
N SER A 149 -5.12 -6.32 -11.19
CA SER A 149 -4.67 -6.03 -9.82
C SER A 149 -3.30 -6.64 -9.55
N LEU A 150 -2.46 -5.94 -8.78
CA LEU A 150 -1.20 -6.50 -8.27
C LEU A 150 -1.40 -7.58 -7.20
N GLY A 151 -2.60 -7.70 -6.67
CA GLY A 151 -2.97 -8.64 -5.63
C GLY A 151 -4.24 -8.23 -4.92
N ILE A 152 -4.34 -8.48 -3.62
CA ILE A 152 -5.55 -8.25 -2.84
C ILE A 152 -5.30 -7.38 -1.62
N LYS A 153 -6.34 -6.64 -1.22
CA LYS A 153 -6.42 -5.90 0.06
C LYS A 153 -7.42 -6.59 0.99
N LEU A 154 -6.91 -7.05 2.13
CA LEU A 154 -7.71 -7.48 3.26
C LEU A 154 -7.97 -6.28 4.19
N TRP A 155 -9.24 -6.00 4.48
CA TRP A 155 -9.69 -4.86 5.29
C TRP A 155 -10.03 -5.28 6.74
N GLY A 156 -9.35 -6.29 7.23
CA GLY A 156 -9.35 -6.81 8.60
C GLY A 156 -10.49 -6.34 9.48
N GLY A 157 -10.21 -5.48 10.43
CA GLY A 157 -11.21 -5.03 11.37
C GLY A 157 -12.45 -4.31 10.79
N TYR A 158 -12.39 -3.79 9.55
CA TYR A 158 -13.55 -3.16 8.89
C TYR A 158 -14.51 -4.20 8.30
N TYR A 159 -13.96 -5.17 7.59
CA TYR A 159 -14.68 -6.25 6.91
C TYR A 159 -13.98 -7.57 7.22
N PRO A 160 -14.04 -8.03 8.48
CA PRO A 160 -13.25 -9.17 8.93
C PRO A 160 -13.74 -10.47 8.30
N PHE A 161 -12.79 -11.29 7.89
CA PHE A 161 -12.97 -12.71 7.63
C PHE A 161 -12.59 -13.51 8.87
N THR A 162 -12.96 -14.78 8.90
CA THR A 162 -12.47 -15.71 9.92
C THR A 162 -10.95 -15.89 9.80
N PRO A 163 -10.24 -16.31 10.86
CA PRO A 163 -8.80 -16.60 10.77
C PRO A 163 -8.46 -17.58 9.65
N ASP A 164 -9.26 -18.65 9.48
CA ASP A 164 -9.06 -19.64 8.41
C ASP A 164 -9.20 -19.03 7.01
N GLU A 165 -10.25 -18.24 6.77
CA GLU A 165 -10.45 -17.56 5.49
C GLU A 165 -9.36 -16.53 5.22
N THR A 166 -8.96 -15.74 6.23
CA THR A 166 -7.87 -14.76 6.12
C THR A 166 -6.56 -15.44 5.73
N SER A 167 -6.20 -16.54 6.40
CA SER A 167 -5.02 -17.34 6.08
C SER A 167 -5.08 -17.91 4.66
N ARG A 168 -6.27 -18.39 4.23
CA ARG A 168 -6.48 -18.90 2.85
C ARG A 168 -6.37 -17.82 1.80
N PHE A 169 -6.93 -16.63 2.02
CA PHE A 169 -6.75 -15.50 1.10
C PHE A 169 -5.27 -15.13 0.93
N ILE A 170 -4.52 -15.05 2.04
CA ILE A 170 -3.09 -14.75 2.01
C ILE A 170 -2.33 -15.82 1.23
N SER A 171 -2.51 -17.08 1.60
CA SER A 171 -1.79 -18.19 0.96
C SER A 171 -2.15 -18.35 -0.52
N THR A 172 -3.43 -18.21 -0.87
CA THR A 172 -3.89 -18.30 -2.27
C THR A 172 -3.30 -17.17 -3.11
N ALA A 173 -3.35 -15.92 -2.62
CA ALA A 173 -2.79 -14.79 -3.34
C ALA A 173 -1.28 -14.97 -3.55
N ASN A 174 -0.54 -15.36 -2.51
CA ASN A 174 0.89 -15.61 -2.63
C ASN A 174 1.22 -16.74 -3.61
N ASN A 175 0.46 -17.83 -3.59
CA ASN A 175 0.65 -18.96 -4.52
C ASN A 175 0.39 -18.57 -5.99
N LEU A 176 -0.50 -17.63 -6.23
CA LEU A 176 -0.78 -17.07 -7.55
C LEU A 176 0.15 -15.88 -7.90
N GLY A 177 1.14 -15.57 -7.07
CA GLY A 177 2.09 -14.48 -7.30
C GLY A 177 1.55 -13.10 -6.99
N GLY A 178 0.38 -13.00 -6.32
CA GLY A 178 -0.24 -11.75 -5.92
C GLY A 178 0.33 -11.17 -4.63
N TYR A 179 0.40 -9.84 -4.58
CA TYR A 179 0.72 -9.09 -3.38
C TYR A 179 -0.46 -9.06 -2.41
N VAL A 180 -0.20 -9.07 -1.12
CA VAL A 180 -1.25 -8.98 -0.10
C VAL A 180 -0.97 -7.80 0.82
N ALA A 181 -1.88 -6.84 0.85
CA ALA A 181 -1.89 -5.81 1.90
C ALA A 181 -2.98 -6.12 2.91
N TYR A 182 -2.63 -6.05 4.19
CA TYR A 182 -3.50 -6.45 5.30
C TYR A 182 -3.66 -5.31 6.31
N HIS A 183 -4.86 -4.76 6.40
CA HIS A 183 -5.32 -4.03 7.56
C HIS A 183 -5.70 -5.08 8.61
N VAL A 184 -4.94 -5.16 9.67
CA VAL A 184 -4.99 -6.25 10.64
C VAL A 184 -6.34 -6.39 11.34
N GLY A 185 -6.77 -7.61 11.56
CA GLY A 185 -7.97 -8.00 12.27
C GLY A 185 -8.73 -9.12 11.57
N THR A 186 -9.32 -10.01 12.36
CA THR A 186 -10.22 -11.08 11.92
C THR A 186 -11.54 -10.98 12.70
N THR A 187 -12.47 -11.92 12.46
CA THR A 187 -13.69 -12.01 13.26
C THR A 187 -13.43 -12.26 14.75
N GLU A 188 -12.26 -12.81 15.10
CA GLU A 188 -11.87 -13.12 16.48
C GLU A 188 -11.11 -11.99 17.16
N THR A 189 -10.36 -11.21 16.38
CA THR A 189 -9.56 -10.10 16.86
C THR A 189 -10.09 -8.77 16.31
N GLY A 190 -9.35 -7.69 16.44
CA GLY A 190 -9.71 -6.41 15.85
C GLY A 190 -8.44 -5.72 15.35
N SER A 191 -8.59 -4.51 14.86
CA SER A 191 -7.46 -3.67 14.44
C SER A 191 -6.71 -3.12 15.64
N ARG A 192 -6.10 -3.98 16.42
CA ARG A 192 -5.33 -3.70 17.63
C ARG A 192 -4.25 -4.77 17.84
N LEU A 193 -3.52 -4.70 18.95
CA LEU A 193 -2.41 -5.60 19.25
C LEU A 193 -2.76 -7.10 19.15
N ASP A 194 -3.98 -7.50 19.55
CA ASP A 194 -4.41 -8.90 19.43
C ASP A 194 -4.44 -9.38 17.98
N GLY A 195 -4.83 -8.51 17.05
CA GLY A 195 -4.76 -8.83 15.63
C GLY A 195 -3.32 -9.00 15.13
N LEU A 196 -2.36 -8.21 15.64
CA LEU A 196 -0.94 -8.43 15.33
C LEU A 196 -0.41 -9.73 15.90
N ARG A 197 -0.82 -10.11 17.11
CA ARG A 197 -0.47 -11.40 17.74
C ARG A 197 -0.95 -12.59 16.93
N GLU A 198 -2.03 -12.44 16.18
CA GLU A 198 -2.60 -13.49 15.32
C GLU A 198 -1.81 -13.69 14.02
N VAL A 199 -1.10 -12.66 13.53
CA VAL A 199 -0.40 -12.69 12.24
C VAL A 199 0.52 -13.89 12.05
N PRO A 200 1.38 -14.31 13.01
CA PRO A 200 2.23 -15.49 12.84
C PRO A 200 1.44 -16.76 12.49
N VAL A 201 0.27 -16.94 13.12
CA VAL A 201 -0.61 -18.10 12.88
C VAL A 201 -1.25 -18.00 11.49
N LEU A 202 -1.71 -16.82 11.09
CA LEU A 202 -2.31 -16.59 9.77
C LEU A 202 -1.34 -16.85 8.62
N LEU A 203 -0.06 -16.50 8.79
CA LEU A 203 0.97 -16.66 7.77
C LEU A 203 1.52 -18.09 7.69
N GLY A 204 1.54 -18.81 8.82
CA GLY A 204 2.25 -20.09 8.89
C GLY A 204 3.71 -19.92 8.44
N ASN A 205 4.26 -20.91 7.72
CA ASN A 205 5.67 -20.91 7.33
C ASN A 205 5.96 -20.18 6.00
N THR A 206 4.96 -19.93 5.18
CA THR A 206 5.17 -19.48 3.78
C THR A 206 4.39 -18.23 3.41
N GLY A 207 3.38 -17.83 4.18
CA GLY A 207 2.59 -16.64 3.91
C GLY A 207 3.44 -15.37 3.98
N ARG A 208 3.16 -14.43 3.09
CA ARG A 208 3.80 -13.11 3.05
C ARG A 208 2.75 -12.03 2.98
N VAL A 209 2.97 -10.94 3.71
CA VAL A 209 1.98 -9.87 3.81
C VAL A 209 2.65 -8.51 4.05
N HIS A 210 2.06 -7.47 3.49
CA HIS A 210 2.29 -6.10 3.88
C HIS A 210 1.28 -5.72 4.97
N ILE A 211 1.72 -5.58 6.21
CA ILE A 211 0.90 -5.06 7.30
C ILE A 211 0.81 -3.55 7.14
N ALA A 212 -0.39 -3.09 6.82
CA ALA A 212 -0.67 -1.68 6.63
C ALA A 212 -0.58 -0.92 7.96
N HIS A 213 0.06 0.28 7.94
CA HIS A 213 0.07 1.28 9.03
C HIS A 213 0.15 0.68 10.45
N ILE A 214 1.24 -0.01 10.75
CA ILE A 214 1.42 -0.77 12.00
C ILE A 214 1.10 0.03 13.28
N ASN A 215 1.39 1.32 13.28
CA ASN A 215 1.10 2.19 14.42
C ASN A 215 -0.40 2.35 14.71
N ALA A 216 -1.28 2.00 13.76
CA ALA A 216 -2.71 1.99 13.99
C ALA A 216 -3.19 0.88 14.95
N TYR A 217 -2.34 -0.09 15.26
CA TYR A 217 -2.67 -1.20 16.14
C TYR A 217 -2.11 -1.04 17.57
N CYS A 218 -1.30 0.01 17.79
CA CYS A 218 -0.63 0.31 19.07
C CYS A 218 -1.20 1.59 19.68
N ARG A 219 -2.45 1.51 20.16
CA ARG A 219 -3.20 2.68 20.68
C ARG A 219 -3.36 2.68 22.19
N GLY A 220 -2.72 1.76 22.89
CA GLY A 220 -2.89 1.62 24.34
C GLY A 220 -4.23 0.98 24.73
N SER A 221 -4.82 0.17 23.84
CA SER A 221 -6.12 -0.45 24.09
C SER A 221 -6.02 -1.77 24.88
N ILE A 222 -4.85 -2.37 24.94
CA ILE A 222 -4.59 -3.66 25.61
C ILE A 222 -3.49 -3.48 26.65
N LEU A 223 -2.39 -2.83 26.28
CA LEU A 223 -1.24 -2.52 27.12
C LEU A 223 -0.95 -1.02 27.04
N PRO A 224 -0.07 -0.43 27.90
CA PRO A 224 0.47 0.87 27.65
C PRO A 224 1.03 1.01 26.23
N VAL A 225 0.88 2.17 25.60
CA VAL A 225 1.25 2.39 24.19
C VAL A 225 2.67 1.95 23.88
N GLU A 226 3.61 2.26 24.76
CA GLU A 226 5.02 1.92 24.62
C GLU A 226 5.24 0.41 24.59
N ASP A 227 4.50 -0.33 25.41
CA ASP A 227 4.59 -1.80 25.47
C ASP A 227 3.95 -2.42 24.22
N GLU A 228 2.81 -1.88 23.75
CA GLU A 228 2.20 -2.30 22.49
C GLU A 228 3.14 -2.08 21.30
N ILE A 229 3.84 -0.96 21.26
CA ILE A 229 4.82 -0.66 20.21
C ILE A 229 5.99 -1.64 20.25
N GLN A 230 6.54 -1.91 21.43
CA GLN A 230 7.66 -2.84 21.60
C GLN A 230 7.28 -4.26 21.15
N GLU A 231 6.10 -4.73 21.56
CA GLU A 231 5.61 -6.04 21.16
C GLU A 231 5.34 -6.12 19.64
N ALA A 232 4.75 -5.09 19.05
CA ALA A 232 4.52 -5.01 17.60
C ALA A 232 5.84 -5.07 16.81
N LEU A 233 6.87 -4.34 17.25
CA LEU A 233 8.20 -4.37 16.64
C LEU A 233 8.87 -5.73 16.78
N GLN A 234 8.68 -6.40 17.92
CA GLN A 234 9.17 -7.76 18.12
C GLN A 234 8.51 -8.74 17.13
N ILE A 235 7.18 -8.74 17.01
CA ILE A 235 6.43 -9.59 16.06
C ILE A 235 6.96 -9.39 14.63
N ILE A 236 7.13 -8.15 14.18
CA ILE A 236 7.63 -7.88 12.82
C ILE A 236 9.08 -8.33 12.67
N SER A 237 9.91 -8.14 13.68
CA SER A 237 11.31 -8.59 13.64
C SER A 237 11.43 -10.10 13.51
N GLU A 238 10.57 -10.86 14.19
CA GLU A 238 10.51 -12.32 14.11
C GLU A 238 9.99 -12.78 12.73
N LEU A 239 9.13 -12.00 12.09
CA LEU A 239 8.53 -12.28 10.79
C LEU A 239 9.20 -11.54 9.61
N ARG A 240 10.41 -11.02 9.78
CA ARG A 240 11.07 -10.13 8.80
C ARG A 240 11.16 -10.64 7.37
N ASP A 241 11.13 -11.98 7.18
CA ASP A 241 11.18 -12.61 5.86
C ASP A 241 9.78 -12.80 5.23
N GLN A 242 8.73 -12.57 6.01
CA GLN A 242 7.33 -12.75 5.64
C GLN A 242 6.52 -11.44 5.67
N VAL A 243 6.99 -10.46 6.43
CA VAL A 243 6.24 -9.22 6.70
C VAL A 243 7.05 -8.00 6.31
N VAL A 244 6.40 -7.10 5.58
CA VAL A 244 6.80 -5.69 5.45
C VAL A 244 5.71 -4.82 6.08
N SER A 245 6.05 -3.62 6.52
CA SER A 245 5.08 -2.70 7.11
C SER A 245 5.50 -1.24 6.92
N GLU A 246 4.54 -0.35 6.98
CA GLU A 246 4.74 1.10 7.02
C GLU A 246 4.00 1.72 8.21
N VAL A 247 4.23 3.00 8.43
CA VAL A 247 3.59 3.80 9.47
C VAL A 247 2.87 5.00 8.89
N HIS A 248 1.74 5.37 9.48
CA HIS A 248 1.15 6.69 9.25
C HIS A 248 1.99 7.77 9.91
N LEU A 249 2.37 8.79 9.15
CA LEU A 249 3.10 9.95 9.66
C LEU A 249 2.18 11.10 10.08
N ALA A 250 0.88 11.00 9.78
CA ALA A 250 -0.10 12.04 10.07
C ALA A 250 -0.41 12.14 11.57
N ARG A 251 -0.48 13.39 12.08
CA ARG A 251 -1.00 13.73 13.41
C ARG A 251 -1.91 14.95 13.30
N PRO A 252 -3.09 14.94 13.90
CA PRO A 252 -3.82 13.80 14.45
C PRO A 252 -4.33 12.89 13.33
N ASN A 253 -4.57 11.63 13.67
CA ASN A 253 -5.26 10.70 12.78
C ASN A 253 -6.77 10.83 13.03
N PHE A 254 -7.52 11.21 12.02
CA PHE A 254 -8.98 11.32 12.09
C PHE A 254 -9.61 10.12 11.40
N THR A 255 -10.62 9.55 12.07
CA THR A 255 -11.46 8.55 11.45
C THR A 255 -12.91 9.01 11.53
N LEU A 256 -13.69 8.72 10.49
CA LEU A 256 -15.10 9.07 10.43
C LEU A 256 -15.92 7.95 11.09
N GLY A 257 -16.57 8.25 12.18
CA GLY A 257 -17.57 7.40 12.84
C GLY A 257 -18.93 8.10 12.86
N LYS A 258 -19.96 7.34 13.08
CA LYS A 258 -21.32 7.87 13.30
C LYS A 258 -21.59 7.97 14.80
N CYS A 259 -22.23 9.06 15.20
CA CYS A 259 -22.75 9.26 16.54
C CYS A 259 -24.26 9.50 16.50
N ASP A 260 -24.95 9.22 17.60
CA ASP A 260 -26.32 9.65 17.82
C ASP A 260 -26.38 11.15 18.16
N GLU A 261 -27.60 11.66 18.42
CA GLU A 261 -27.82 13.07 18.75
C GLU A 261 -27.18 13.47 20.10
N GLU A 262 -26.96 12.51 20.99
CA GLU A 262 -26.32 12.66 22.29
C GLU A 262 -24.78 12.56 22.19
N GLY A 263 -24.21 12.20 21.02
CA GLY A 263 -22.77 12.08 20.78
C GLY A 263 -22.19 10.71 21.13
N ASN A 264 -23.03 9.70 21.40
CA ASN A 264 -22.54 8.32 21.61
C ASN A 264 -22.16 7.67 20.27
N VAL A 265 -21.07 6.93 20.26
CA VAL A 265 -20.60 6.21 19.05
C VAL A 265 -21.58 5.13 18.68
N LEU A 266 -22.11 5.19 17.47
CA LEU A 266 -22.99 4.15 16.91
C LEU A 266 -22.19 2.92 16.48
N ALA A 267 -22.87 1.76 16.48
CA ALA A 267 -22.32 0.54 15.90
C ALA A 267 -22.23 0.71 14.39
N ASP A 268 -21.03 0.94 13.89
CA ASP A 268 -20.71 0.99 12.47
C ASP A 268 -19.38 0.31 12.20
N VAL A 269 -19.00 0.25 10.92
CA VAL A 269 -17.77 -0.40 10.46
C VAL A 269 -16.53 0.15 11.18
N VAL A 270 -16.47 1.46 11.43
CA VAL A 270 -15.32 2.10 12.07
C VAL A 270 -15.28 1.77 13.55
N SER A 271 -16.40 1.88 14.27
CA SER A 271 -16.46 1.55 15.70
C SER A 271 -16.16 0.07 15.95
N ASN A 272 -16.58 -0.80 15.03
CA ASN A 272 -16.27 -2.23 15.07
C ASN A 272 -14.76 -2.48 14.89
N CYS A 273 -14.18 -1.89 13.86
CA CYS A 273 -12.75 -1.99 13.57
C CYS A 273 -11.89 -1.58 14.79
N LEU A 274 -12.24 -0.47 15.40
CA LEU A 274 -11.50 0.11 16.52
C LEU A 274 -11.85 -0.52 17.87
N LYS A 275 -12.86 -1.38 17.93
CA LYS A 275 -13.40 -1.95 19.19
C LYS A 275 -13.71 -0.87 20.22
N LEU A 276 -14.38 0.20 19.76
CA LEU A 276 -14.78 1.31 20.63
C LEU A 276 -16.01 0.98 21.51
N ARG A 277 -16.64 -0.15 21.25
CA ARG A 277 -17.80 -0.67 22.02
C ARG A 277 -17.56 -2.13 22.33
N ASP A 278 -17.98 -2.52 23.52
CA ASP A 278 -18.16 -3.94 23.82
C ASP A 278 -19.41 -4.42 23.09
N TYR A 279 -19.29 -5.55 22.42
CA TYR A 279 -20.44 -6.20 21.79
C TYR A 279 -21.03 -7.19 22.78
N GLU A 280 -22.27 -6.96 23.16
CA GLU A 280 -23.12 -7.97 23.78
C GLU A 280 -23.71 -8.92 22.71
#